data_6f25a00bb8e79e3eec773c3f303d1119
#
_entry.id   6f25a00bb8e79e3eec773c3f303d1119
#
_cell.length_a   1.000
_cell.length_b   1.000
_cell.length_c   1.000
_cell.angle_alpha   90.00
_cell.angle_beta   90.00
_cell.angle_gamma   90.00
#
_symmetry.space_group_name_H-M   'P 1'
#
loop_
_entity.id
_entity.type
_entity.pdbx_description
1 polymer ?
#
loop_
_entity_poly.entity_id
_entity_poly.type
_entity_poly.pdbx_seq_one_letter_code
_entity_poly.pdbx_strand_id
1 'polypeptide(L)'
;DGTQVTLNAVGRDFSVARLLYEDTSSGGRRAIGWMGTNLSHPTIDATAHAVDMHYFSADNRFVIDTQLMRSDVDGKTGNGFLGDVVFRPRRGLQHTVRATYIDDSLDINELGFLTRNDQMNLDYNFFQIESDAPGLRQRTTSLFFTNQWNTEGEPVRLGMFLNRGYNTLDNNTYDISLRYFPERIDDRLGRGTGDFKVQGRYGLNLGF
;
A
#
# COMPACT_ATOMS: atom_id res chain seq x y z
N ASP A 1 -57.49 -9.95 -1.85
CA ASP A 1 -57.09 -8.58 -2.15
C ASP A 1 -55.57 -8.51 -2.19
N GLY A 2 -55.03 -8.48 -3.41
CA GLY A 2 -53.57 -8.30 -3.60
C GLY A 2 -53.23 -6.82 -3.63
N THR A 3 -52.62 -6.32 -2.55
CA THR A 3 -52.06 -4.95 -2.49
C THR A 3 -50.81 -4.92 -3.39
N GLN A 4 -50.87 -4.22 -4.53
CA GLN A 4 -49.71 -3.93 -5.31
C GLN A 4 -48.89 -2.84 -4.58
N VAL A 5 -47.71 -3.21 -4.09
CA VAL A 5 -46.72 -2.24 -3.58
C VAL A 5 -45.81 -1.87 -4.74
N THR A 6 -45.93 -0.65 -5.25
CA THR A 6 -44.97 -0.10 -6.22
C THR A 6 -43.77 0.40 -5.45
N LEU A 7 -42.62 -0.28 -5.54
CA LEU A 7 -41.35 0.21 -5.02
C LEU A 7 -40.71 1.06 -6.11
N ASN A 8 -40.69 2.37 -5.94
CA ASN A 8 -39.88 3.27 -6.75
C ASN A 8 -38.45 3.27 -6.20
N ALA A 9 -37.55 2.53 -6.82
CA ALA A 9 -36.12 2.64 -6.55
C ALA A 9 -35.55 3.79 -7.39
N VAL A 10 -35.01 4.81 -6.72
CA VAL A 10 -34.25 5.86 -7.39
C VAL A 10 -32.84 5.31 -7.63
N GLY A 11 -32.36 5.38 -8.88
CA GLY A 11 -31.03 4.97 -9.27
C GLY A 11 -29.95 5.91 -8.73
N ARG A 12 -28.70 5.47 -8.76
CA ARG A 12 -27.52 6.30 -8.50
C ARG A 12 -26.98 6.80 -9.83
N ASP A 13 -26.68 8.08 -9.90
CA ASP A 13 -26.02 8.70 -11.06
C ASP A 13 -24.52 8.79 -10.81
N PHE A 14 -23.74 8.14 -11.66
CA PHE A 14 -22.28 8.12 -11.58
C PHE A 14 -21.68 8.89 -12.75
N SER A 15 -20.67 9.71 -12.47
CA SER A 15 -19.82 10.29 -13.48
C SER A 15 -18.36 10.17 -13.11
N VAL A 16 -17.51 9.92 -14.13
CA VAL A 16 -16.06 9.78 -14.00
C VAL A 16 -15.39 10.57 -15.11
N ALA A 17 -14.37 11.34 -14.75
CA ALA A 17 -13.48 12.02 -15.69
C ALA A 17 -12.03 11.71 -15.35
N ARG A 18 -11.19 11.50 -16.38
CA ARG A 18 -9.76 11.29 -16.22
C ARG A 18 -9.00 12.09 -17.27
N LEU A 19 -7.92 12.74 -16.83
CA LEU A 19 -6.92 13.40 -17.67
C LEU A 19 -5.56 12.79 -17.37
N LEU A 20 -4.78 12.52 -18.40
CA LEU A 20 -3.42 11.98 -18.27
C LEU A 20 -2.52 12.67 -19.28
N TYR A 21 -1.39 13.20 -18.79
CA TYR A 21 -0.28 13.66 -19.61
C TYR A 21 0.90 12.73 -19.40
N GLU A 22 1.52 12.31 -20.49
CA GLU A 22 2.68 11.41 -20.47
C GLU A 22 3.77 11.92 -21.42
N ASP A 23 5.02 11.89 -20.95
CA ASP A 23 6.22 12.19 -21.73
C ASP A 23 7.23 11.04 -21.61
N THR A 24 7.64 10.52 -22.75
CA THR A 24 8.64 9.46 -22.91
C THR A 24 9.86 9.90 -23.71
N SER A 25 9.95 11.18 -24.09
CA SER A 25 10.95 11.73 -25.01
C SER A 25 12.39 11.64 -24.49
N SER A 26 12.60 11.54 -23.18
CA SER A 26 13.92 11.48 -22.53
C SER A 26 14.43 10.06 -22.27
N GLY A 27 13.81 9.03 -22.87
CA GLY A 27 14.16 7.62 -22.68
C GLY A 27 13.69 7.01 -21.37
N GLY A 28 13.08 7.81 -20.48
CA GLY A 28 12.33 7.38 -19.30
C GLY A 28 10.83 7.63 -19.52
N ARG A 29 10.07 7.56 -18.43
CA ARG A 29 8.63 7.91 -18.43
C ARG A 29 8.34 8.93 -17.35
N ARG A 30 7.60 9.96 -17.69
CA ARG A 30 7.03 10.93 -16.75
C ARG A 30 5.56 11.07 -17.07
N ALA A 31 4.73 10.88 -16.09
CA ALA A 31 3.30 11.06 -16.27
C ALA A 31 2.70 11.78 -15.07
N ILE A 32 1.69 12.60 -15.34
CA ILE A 32 0.84 13.20 -14.32
C ILE A 32 -0.61 12.99 -14.75
N GLY A 33 -1.42 12.51 -13.83
CA GLY A 33 -2.81 12.25 -14.04
C GLY A 33 -3.70 12.97 -13.05
N TRP A 34 -4.93 13.18 -13.44
CA TRP A 34 -6.01 13.56 -12.55
C TRP A 34 -7.22 12.69 -12.85
N MET A 35 -7.92 12.29 -11.81
CA MET A 35 -9.21 11.60 -11.89
C MET A 35 -10.18 12.24 -10.93
N GLY A 36 -11.39 12.47 -11.40
CA GLY A 36 -12.53 12.93 -10.60
C GLY A 36 -13.71 11.98 -10.77
N THR A 37 -14.38 11.66 -9.69
CA THR A 37 -15.59 10.85 -9.65
C THR A 37 -16.68 11.61 -8.92
N ASN A 38 -17.93 11.43 -9.35
CA ASN A 38 -19.09 12.01 -8.70
C ASN A 38 -20.22 10.98 -8.65
N LEU A 39 -20.82 10.84 -7.51
CA LEU A 39 -22.04 10.10 -7.26
C LEU A 39 -23.11 11.07 -6.79
N SER A 40 -24.28 11.03 -7.40
CA SER A 40 -25.47 11.75 -6.90
C SER A 40 -26.61 10.76 -6.67
N HIS A 41 -27.19 10.86 -5.49
CA HIS A 41 -28.34 10.07 -5.08
C HIS A 41 -29.11 10.84 -4.01
N PRO A 42 -30.46 10.74 -3.91
CA PRO A 42 -31.27 11.49 -2.94
C PRO A 42 -30.86 11.34 -1.47
N THR A 43 -30.10 10.30 -1.12
CA THR A 43 -29.67 10.02 0.26
C THR A 43 -28.16 10.12 0.48
N ILE A 44 -27.37 10.32 -0.57
CA ILE A 44 -25.90 10.44 -0.46
C ILE A 44 -25.33 11.12 -1.70
N ASP A 45 -24.56 12.17 -1.48
CA ASP A 45 -23.73 12.79 -2.52
C ASP A 45 -22.26 12.55 -2.19
N ALA A 46 -21.50 12.02 -3.15
CA ALA A 46 -20.10 11.71 -2.95
C ALA A 46 -19.26 12.17 -4.14
N THR A 47 -18.15 12.83 -3.84
CA THR A 47 -17.12 13.18 -4.83
C THR A 47 -15.76 12.68 -4.36
N ALA A 48 -14.95 12.23 -5.30
CA ALA A 48 -13.56 11.93 -5.01
C ALA A 48 -12.67 12.45 -6.15
N HIS A 49 -11.52 12.99 -5.76
CA HIS A 49 -10.50 13.48 -6.68
C HIS A 49 -9.16 12.86 -6.32
N ALA A 50 -8.40 12.49 -7.35
CA ALA A 50 -7.03 12.01 -7.20
C ALA A 50 -6.12 12.70 -8.22
N VAL A 51 -4.89 13.02 -7.78
CA VAL A 51 -3.79 13.41 -8.66
C VAL A 51 -2.70 12.37 -8.51
N ASP A 52 -2.26 11.79 -9.61
CA ASP A 52 -1.22 10.79 -9.67
C ASP A 52 0.00 11.30 -10.45
N MET A 53 1.19 10.93 -10.00
CA MET A 53 2.45 11.19 -10.67
C MET A 53 3.25 9.89 -10.77
N HIS A 54 3.80 9.65 -11.96
CA HIS A 54 4.65 8.51 -12.25
C HIS A 54 5.97 8.98 -12.86
N TYR A 55 7.05 8.50 -12.31
CA TYR A 55 8.38 8.73 -12.83
C TYR A 55 9.14 7.42 -12.96
N PHE A 56 9.70 7.18 -14.13
CA PHE A 56 10.57 6.05 -14.42
C PHE A 56 11.83 6.58 -15.10
N SER A 57 12.98 6.39 -14.46
CA SER A 57 14.25 6.90 -15.00
C SER A 57 14.70 6.12 -16.25
N ALA A 58 15.39 6.79 -17.18
CA ALA A 58 15.88 6.20 -18.42
C ALA A 58 16.85 5.01 -18.19
N ASP A 59 17.56 5.01 -17.08
CA ASP A 59 18.51 3.95 -16.68
C ASP A 59 17.84 2.82 -15.84
N ASN A 60 16.52 2.85 -15.68
CA ASN A 60 15.73 1.90 -14.90
C ASN A 60 16.09 1.83 -13.39
N ARG A 61 16.83 2.83 -12.88
CA ARG A 61 17.27 2.84 -11.49
C ARG A 61 16.22 3.36 -10.54
N PHE A 62 15.41 4.33 -10.95
CA PHE A 62 14.38 4.93 -10.14
C PHE A 62 13.00 4.72 -10.74
N VAL A 63 12.08 4.28 -9.89
CA VAL A 63 10.63 4.35 -10.12
C VAL A 63 10.01 5.08 -8.95
N ILE A 64 9.20 6.09 -9.23
CA ILE A 64 8.47 6.86 -8.24
C ILE A 64 7.01 6.92 -8.68
N ASP A 65 6.13 6.41 -7.85
CA ASP A 65 4.68 6.47 -8.04
C ASP A 65 4.08 7.18 -6.84
N THR A 66 3.28 8.21 -7.06
CA THR A 66 2.61 8.94 -5.99
C THR A 66 1.17 9.24 -6.35
N GLN A 67 0.31 9.31 -5.35
CA GLN A 67 -1.08 9.69 -5.50
C GLN A 67 -1.53 10.54 -4.30
N LEU A 68 -2.15 11.66 -4.57
CA LEU A 68 -2.88 12.48 -3.61
C LEU A 68 -4.38 12.29 -3.86
N MET A 69 -5.14 12.09 -2.80
CA MET A 69 -6.58 11.84 -2.88
C MET A 69 -7.33 12.78 -1.95
N ARG A 70 -8.52 13.16 -2.38
CA ARG A 70 -9.50 13.86 -1.55
C ARG A 70 -10.88 13.34 -1.85
N SER A 71 -11.66 13.07 -0.82
CA SER A 71 -13.09 12.77 -0.92
C SER A 71 -13.92 13.82 -0.20
N ASP A 72 -15.16 13.94 -0.62
CA ASP A 72 -16.23 14.65 0.07
C ASP A 72 -17.48 13.76 -0.02
N VAL A 73 -17.99 13.34 1.12
CA VAL A 73 -19.22 12.53 1.22
C VAL A 73 -20.16 13.22 2.18
N ASP A 74 -21.27 13.74 1.66
CA ASP A 74 -22.27 14.52 2.41
C ASP A 74 -21.66 15.67 3.23
N GLY A 75 -20.65 16.37 2.67
CA GLY A 75 -19.95 17.48 3.32
C GLY A 75 -18.83 17.07 4.29
N LYS A 76 -18.60 15.76 4.51
CA LYS A 76 -17.46 15.27 5.26
C LYS A 76 -16.29 15.05 4.31
N THR A 77 -15.21 15.83 4.48
CA THR A 77 -14.03 15.76 3.62
C THR A 77 -12.94 14.92 4.24
N GLY A 78 -12.26 14.13 3.41
CA GLY A 78 -11.10 13.34 3.79
C GLY A 78 -9.97 13.44 2.77
N ASN A 79 -8.73 13.16 3.22
CA ASN A 79 -7.54 13.25 2.41
C ASN A 79 -6.69 11.99 2.53
N GLY A 80 -5.95 11.66 1.45
CA GLY A 80 -5.04 10.55 1.44
C GLY A 80 -3.81 10.81 0.57
N PHE A 81 -2.74 10.10 0.90
CA PHE A 81 -1.49 10.07 0.15
C PHE A 81 -1.00 8.64 0.03
N LEU A 82 -0.57 8.26 -1.16
CA LEU A 82 0.18 7.04 -1.45
C LEU A 82 1.49 7.42 -2.14
N GLY A 83 2.58 6.78 -1.78
CA GLY A 83 3.86 6.98 -2.42
C GLY A 83 4.71 5.73 -2.38
N ASP A 84 5.22 5.34 -3.55
CA ASP A 84 6.15 4.24 -3.74
C ASP A 84 7.42 4.75 -4.40
N VAL A 85 8.58 4.42 -3.83
CA VAL A 85 9.89 4.69 -4.42
C VAL A 85 10.68 3.40 -4.52
N VAL A 86 11.08 3.04 -5.72
CA VAL A 86 11.97 1.92 -5.98
C VAL A 86 13.32 2.44 -6.47
N PHE A 87 14.40 2.04 -5.81
CA PHE A 87 15.76 2.36 -6.19
C PHE A 87 16.57 1.10 -6.44
N ARG A 88 17.16 1.00 -7.63
CA ARG A 88 18.00 -0.12 -8.08
C ARG A 88 19.42 0.39 -8.38
N PRO A 89 20.31 0.50 -7.38
CA PRO A 89 21.66 1.03 -7.58
C PRO A 89 22.51 0.19 -8.54
N ARG A 90 22.26 -1.12 -8.56
CA ARG A 90 22.92 -2.10 -9.45
C ARG A 90 22.02 -3.33 -9.67
N ARG A 91 22.37 -4.14 -10.65
CA ARG A 91 21.68 -5.42 -10.89
C ARG A 91 21.69 -6.29 -9.63
N GLY A 92 20.56 -6.91 -9.33
CA GLY A 92 20.38 -7.77 -8.17
C GLY A 92 20.25 -7.05 -6.83
N LEU A 93 20.18 -5.71 -6.80
CA LEU A 93 20.00 -4.93 -5.58
C LEU A 93 18.85 -3.92 -5.77
N GLN A 94 17.87 -4.00 -4.87
CA GLN A 94 16.69 -3.13 -4.89
C GLN A 94 16.34 -2.65 -3.47
N HIS A 95 16.01 -1.40 -3.37
CA HIS A 95 15.38 -0.77 -2.22
C HIS A 95 13.99 -0.31 -2.62
N THR A 96 13.01 -0.54 -1.78
CA THR A 96 11.65 -0.03 -1.98
C THR A 96 11.19 0.64 -0.68
N VAL A 97 10.68 1.84 -0.80
CA VAL A 97 10.02 2.57 0.28
C VAL A 97 8.58 2.81 -0.15
N ARG A 98 7.64 2.51 0.75
CA ARG A 98 6.22 2.85 0.59
C ARG A 98 5.76 3.69 1.74
N ALA A 99 5.06 4.75 1.44
CA ALA A 99 4.41 5.61 2.41
C ALA A 99 2.93 5.71 2.08
N THR A 100 2.10 5.55 3.09
CA THR A 100 0.64 5.73 2.99
C THR A 100 0.19 6.62 4.13
N TYR A 101 -0.64 7.59 3.82
CA TYR A 101 -1.39 8.38 4.78
C TYR A 101 -2.84 8.40 4.32
N ILE A 102 -3.75 8.04 5.20
CA ILE A 102 -5.20 8.10 4.96
C ILE A 102 -5.80 8.59 6.26
N ASP A 103 -6.41 9.78 6.20
CA ASP A 103 -7.09 10.30 7.39
C ASP A 103 -8.34 9.45 7.75
N ASP A 104 -8.92 9.73 8.90
CA ASP A 104 -10.09 9.02 9.42
C ASP A 104 -11.38 9.30 8.62
N SER A 105 -11.33 10.35 7.83
CA SER A 105 -12.48 10.90 7.11
C SER A 105 -12.48 10.58 5.61
N LEU A 106 -11.34 10.10 5.07
CA LEU A 106 -11.29 9.70 3.66
C LEU A 106 -12.26 8.54 3.43
N ASP A 107 -13.20 8.74 2.54
CA ASP A 107 -14.14 7.72 2.08
C ASP A 107 -14.25 7.75 0.56
N ILE A 108 -13.86 6.67 -0.09
CA ILE A 108 -13.93 6.46 -1.53
C ILE A 108 -14.74 5.22 -1.88
N ASN A 109 -15.46 4.62 -0.90
CA ASN A 109 -16.07 3.30 -1.07
C ASN A 109 -17.29 3.30 -2.00
N GLU A 110 -17.86 4.46 -2.30
CA GLU A 110 -18.97 4.55 -3.25
C GLU A 110 -18.54 4.26 -4.71
N LEU A 111 -17.29 4.57 -5.07
CA LEU A 111 -16.74 4.39 -6.41
C LEU A 111 -15.36 3.71 -6.42
N GLY A 112 -14.89 3.27 -5.28
CA GLY A 112 -13.61 2.60 -5.07
C GLY A 112 -13.70 1.56 -3.98
N PHE A 113 -12.55 1.17 -3.43
CA PHE A 113 -12.47 0.27 -2.30
C PHE A 113 -11.35 0.69 -1.36
N LEU A 114 -11.71 1.05 -0.14
CA LEU A 114 -10.78 1.37 0.93
C LEU A 114 -10.98 0.37 2.07
N THR A 115 -9.97 -0.46 2.32
CA THR A 115 -10.04 -1.45 3.42
C THR A 115 -9.91 -0.82 4.79
N ARG A 116 -9.17 0.29 4.89
CA ARG A 116 -8.90 1.00 6.13
C ARG A 116 -8.63 2.49 5.85
N ASN A 117 -9.34 3.35 6.52
CA ASN A 117 -8.97 4.74 6.78
C ASN A 117 -8.24 4.83 8.13
N ASP A 118 -7.93 6.02 8.61
CA ASP A 118 -7.22 6.24 9.87
C ASP A 118 -5.91 5.46 9.93
N GLN A 119 -5.00 5.75 8.98
CA GLN A 119 -3.71 5.05 8.93
C GLN A 119 -2.58 5.90 8.38
N MET A 120 -1.43 5.74 9.00
CA MET A 120 -0.11 6.11 8.49
C MET A 120 0.73 4.86 8.38
N ASN A 121 1.29 4.58 7.21
CA ASN A 121 2.13 3.40 6.99
C ASN A 121 3.44 3.78 6.34
N LEU A 122 4.54 3.20 6.81
CA LEU A 122 5.86 3.32 6.23
C LEU A 122 6.50 1.94 6.16
N ASP A 123 6.63 1.43 4.96
CA ASP A 123 7.29 0.15 4.68
C ASP A 123 8.64 0.39 4.00
N TYR A 124 9.62 -0.40 4.38
CA TYR A 124 10.90 -0.47 3.68
C TYR A 124 11.22 -1.91 3.33
N ASN A 125 11.60 -2.15 2.08
CA ASN A 125 12.07 -3.44 1.62
C ASN A 125 13.45 -3.29 0.96
N PHE A 126 14.42 -4.04 1.49
CA PHE A 126 15.71 -4.30 0.88
C PHE A 126 15.69 -5.70 0.27
N PHE A 127 16.12 -5.82 -0.97
CA PHE A 127 16.22 -7.08 -1.66
C PHE A 127 17.53 -7.17 -2.44
N GLN A 128 18.29 -8.25 -2.22
CA GLN A 128 19.54 -8.51 -2.90
C GLN A 128 19.61 -9.95 -3.38
N ILE A 129 20.00 -10.14 -4.63
CA ILE A 129 20.38 -11.40 -5.23
C ILE A 129 21.84 -11.31 -5.68
N GLU A 130 22.64 -12.27 -5.26
CA GLU A 130 24.03 -12.43 -5.67
C GLU A 130 24.18 -13.80 -6.34
N SER A 131 24.51 -13.81 -7.63
CA SER A 131 24.63 -15.05 -8.42
C SER A 131 26.03 -15.66 -8.39
N ASP A 132 27.04 -14.91 -7.90
CA ASP A 132 28.43 -15.34 -7.90
C ASP A 132 29.04 -15.31 -6.49
N ALA A 133 28.23 -15.63 -5.47
CA ALA A 133 28.74 -15.72 -4.10
C ALA A 133 29.70 -16.92 -3.97
N PRO A 134 30.86 -16.79 -3.29
CA PRO A 134 31.83 -17.86 -3.17
C PRO A 134 31.20 -19.15 -2.64
N GLY A 135 31.35 -20.27 -3.39
CA GLY A 135 30.81 -21.58 -3.01
C GLY A 135 29.31 -21.77 -3.18
N LEU A 136 28.62 -20.79 -3.76
CA LEU A 136 27.17 -20.81 -3.96
C LEU A 136 26.82 -20.49 -5.40
N ARG A 137 25.72 -21.04 -5.90
CA ARG A 137 25.10 -20.59 -7.15
C ARG A 137 24.42 -19.25 -6.98
N GLN A 138 23.76 -19.08 -5.83
CA GLN A 138 22.98 -17.90 -5.55
C GLN A 138 22.85 -17.68 -4.05
N ARG A 139 22.88 -16.42 -3.66
CA ARG A 139 22.49 -15.97 -2.33
C ARG A 139 21.43 -14.90 -2.47
N THR A 140 20.33 -15.06 -1.75
CA THR A 140 19.25 -14.07 -1.67
C THR A 140 19.20 -13.51 -0.25
N THR A 141 19.07 -12.21 -0.13
CA THR A 141 18.83 -11.53 1.15
C THR A 141 17.66 -10.57 0.98
N SER A 142 16.68 -10.67 1.85
CA SER A 142 15.61 -9.67 1.96
C SER A 142 15.44 -9.20 3.39
N LEU A 143 15.24 -7.90 3.56
CA LEU A 143 14.93 -7.27 4.82
C LEU A 143 13.68 -6.42 4.59
N PHE A 144 12.66 -6.64 5.40
CA PHE A 144 11.41 -5.92 5.32
C PHE A 144 11.05 -5.35 6.69
N PHE A 145 10.78 -4.05 6.72
CA PHE A 145 10.21 -3.34 7.85
C PHE A 145 8.82 -2.86 7.47
N THR A 146 7.87 -3.08 8.35
CA THR A 146 6.53 -2.53 8.23
C THR A 146 6.17 -1.79 9.51
N ASN A 147 5.74 -0.55 9.37
CA ASN A 147 5.34 0.30 10.48
C ASN A 147 4.03 0.99 10.10
N GLN A 148 3.00 0.71 10.85
CA GLN A 148 1.68 1.33 10.66
C GLN A 148 1.19 1.88 11.99
N TRP A 149 0.70 3.11 11.94
CA TRP A 149 0.07 3.83 13.04
C TRP A 149 -1.34 4.25 12.63
N ASN A 150 -2.21 4.50 13.61
CA ASN A 150 -3.41 5.30 13.39
C ASN A 150 -3.03 6.79 13.32
N THR A 151 -3.97 7.67 13.00
CA THR A 151 -3.72 9.12 12.91
C THR A 151 -3.48 9.77 14.28
N GLU A 152 -3.77 9.09 15.38
CA GLU A 152 -3.42 9.49 16.75
C GLU A 152 -1.97 9.14 17.11
N GLY A 153 -1.26 8.39 16.25
CA GLY A 153 0.14 8.00 16.42
C GLY A 153 0.35 6.69 17.18
N GLU A 154 -0.70 5.92 17.41
CA GLU A 154 -0.60 4.65 18.09
C GLU A 154 -0.17 3.53 17.11
N PRO A 155 0.78 2.67 17.52
CA PRO A 155 1.29 1.61 16.65
C PRO A 155 0.29 0.46 16.53
N VAL A 156 -0.30 0.27 15.36
CA VAL A 156 -1.28 -0.79 15.07
C VAL A 156 -0.67 -1.99 14.36
N ARG A 157 0.43 -1.77 13.62
CA ARG A 157 1.17 -2.86 12.97
C ARG A 157 2.65 -2.52 12.89
N LEU A 158 3.47 -3.32 13.56
CA LEU A 158 4.92 -3.21 13.51
C LEU A 158 5.52 -4.58 13.22
N GLY A 159 6.54 -4.63 12.37
CA GLY A 159 7.22 -5.87 12.07
C GLY A 159 8.54 -5.70 11.34
N MET A 160 9.46 -6.62 11.61
CA MET A 160 10.73 -6.78 10.92
C MET A 160 10.88 -8.22 10.48
N PHE A 161 11.30 -8.41 9.22
CA PHE A 161 11.51 -9.72 8.61
C PHE A 161 12.86 -9.73 7.92
N LEU A 162 13.71 -10.66 8.28
CA LEU A 162 14.97 -10.95 7.60
C LEU A 162 14.87 -12.35 7.02
N ASN A 163 15.03 -12.47 5.71
CA ASN A 163 15.11 -13.77 5.05
C ASN A 163 16.44 -13.87 4.31
N ARG A 164 17.08 -15.04 4.41
CA ARG A 164 18.31 -15.33 3.72
C ARG A 164 18.27 -16.74 3.15
N GLY A 165 18.37 -16.82 1.82
CA GLY A 165 18.39 -18.06 1.07
C GLY A 165 19.76 -18.32 0.45
N TYR A 166 20.13 -19.59 0.38
CA TYR A 166 21.38 -20.06 -0.21
C TYR A 166 21.09 -21.24 -1.14
N ASN A 167 21.50 -21.14 -2.39
CA ASN A 167 21.53 -22.25 -3.33
C ASN A 167 22.99 -22.66 -3.53
N THR A 168 23.32 -23.88 -3.15
CA THR A 168 24.68 -24.43 -3.27
C THR A 168 24.99 -24.88 -4.69
N LEU A 169 26.26 -25.13 -4.98
CA LEU A 169 26.69 -25.70 -6.26
C LEU A 169 26.11 -27.11 -6.51
N ASP A 170 25.81 -27.85 -5.46
CA ASP A 170 25.21 -29.20 -5.50
C ASP A 170 23.68 -29.19 -5.54
N ASN A 171 23.05 -28.02 -5.82
CA ASN A 171 21.61 -27.83 -5.88
C ASN A 171 20.85 -27.99 -4.55
N ASN A 172 21.52 -27.96 -3.40
CA ASN A 172 20.83 -27.87 -2.13
C ASN A 172 20.38 -26.42 -1.87
N THR A 173 19.21 -26.29 -1.23
CA THR A 173 18.65 -24.99 -0.84
C THR A 173 18.59 -24.91 0.68
N TYR A 174 19.04 -23.79 1.25
CA TYR A 174 18.93 -23.50 2.67
C TYR A 174 18.29 -22.13 2.85
N ASP A 175 17.34 -22.04 3.79
CA ASP A 175 16.63 -20.81 4.10
C ASP A 175 16.67 -20.51 5.59
N ILE A 176 16.92 -19.23 5.91
CA ILE A 176 16.85 -18.70 7.28
C ILE A 176 15.87 -17.53 7.26
N SER A 177 14.84 -17.60 8.11
CA SER A 177 13.89 -16.53 8.28
C SER A 177 13.80 -16.12 9.74
N LEU A 178 14.07 -14.84 10.02
CA LEU A 178 13.87 -14.20 11.31
C LEU A 178 12.70 -13.24 11.21
N ARG A 179 11.83 -13.25 12.22
CA ARG A 179 10.67 -12.36 12.32
C ARG A 179 10.62 -11.76 13.71
N TYR A 180 10.37 -10.48 13.77
CA TYR A 180 10.15 -9.75 15.01
C TYR A 180 8.95 -8.84 14.88
N PHE A 181 8.03 -8.96 15.80
CA PHE A 181 6.84 -8.13 15.92
C PHE A 181 6.88 -7.49 17.30
N PRO A 182 7.14 -6.18 17.41
CA PRO A 182 7.02 -5.47 18.67
C PRO A 182 5.60 -5.51 19.22
N GLU A 183 5.47 -5.10 20.46
CA GLU A 183 4.18 -4.84 21.09
C GLU A 183 3.45 -3.72 20.30
N ARG A 184 2.15 -3.89 20.13
CA ARG A 184 1.28 -2.96 19.41
C ARG A 184 -0.13 -2.99 19.97
N ILE A 185 -0.95 -2.06 19.54
CA ILE A 185 -2.39 -2.12 19.75
C ILE A 185 -3.09 -2.76 18.54
N ASP A 186 -4.27 -3.32 18.76
CA ASP A 186 -5.21 -3.71 17.71
C ASP A 186 -6.52 -2.95 17.98
N ASP A 187 -6.71 -1.89 17.23
CA ASP A 187 -7.82 -0.95 17.34
C ASP A 187 -9.10 -1.44 16.66
N ARG A 188 -9.08 -2.61 16.02
CA ARG A 188 -10.21 -3.17 15.27
C ARG A 188 -10.70 -4.53 15.75
N LEU A 189 -9.87 -5.28 16.46
CA LEU A 189 -10.21 -6.61 16.97
C LEU A 189 -11.44 -6.54 17.88
N GLY A 190 -11.55 -5.47 18.66
CA GLY A 190 -12.63 -5.25 19.61
C GLY A 190 -13.98 -4.86 19.00
N ARG A 191 -14.05 -4.60 17.69
CA ARG A 191 -15.29 -4.18 17.01
C ARG A 191 -16.03 -3.06 17.73
N GLY A 192 -15.29 -2.09 18.28
CA GLY A 192 -15.86 -0.95 19.05
C GLY A 192 -15.93 -1.16 20.56
N THR A 193 -15.41 -2.28 21.11
CA THR A 193 -15.35 -2.50 22.57
C THR A 193 -14.05 -2.02 23.21
N GLY A 194 -13.19 -1.34 22.46
CA GLY A 194 -11.90 -0.81 22.88
C GLY A 194 -10.70 -1.48 22.20
N ASP A 195 -9.52 -0.95 22.45
CA ASP A 195 -8.26 -1.39 21.86
C ASP A 195 -7.67 -2.56 22.63
N PHE A 196 -7.05 -3.48 21.90
CA PHE A 196 -6.39 -4.63 22.50
C PHE A 196 -4.87 -4.50 22.36
N LYS A 197 -4.19 -4.68 23.48
CA LYS A 197 -2.75 -4.76 23.51
C LYS A 197 -2.27 -6.14 23.03
N VAL A 198 -1.53 -6.18 21.93
CA VAL A 198 -0.95 -7.40 21.38
C VAL A 198 0.52 -7.45 21.76
N GLN A 199 0.90 -8.49 22.50
CA GLN A 199 2.27 -8.68 22.94
C GLN A 199 3.25 -8.89 21.78
N GLY A 200 4.48 -8.46 21.98
CA GLY A 200 5.56 -8.70 21.04
C GLY A 200 5.87 -10.18 20.89
N ARG A 201 6.30 -10.57 19.69
CA ARG A 201 6.71 -11.95 19.36
C ARG A 201 7.85 -11.98 18.37
N TYR A 202 8.61 -13.05 18.42
CA TYR A 202 9.65 -13.34 17.43
C TYR A 202 9.49 -14.75 16.90
N GLY A 203 10.09 -15.01 15.76
CA GLY A 203 10.10 -16.35 15.14
C GLY A 203 11.37 -16.58 14.37
N LEU A 204 11.83 -17.82 14.40
CA LEU A 204 12.93 -18.35 13.58
C LEU A 204 12.40 -19.53 12.78
N ASN A 205 12.62 -19.51 11.46
CA ASN A 205 12.43 -20.69 10.61
C ASN A 205 13.75 -21.04 9.93
N LEU A 206 14.05 -22.32 9.88
CA LEU A 206 15.18 -22.89 9.15
C LEU A 206 14.61 -23.90 8.15
N GLY A 207 15.01 -23.78 6.89
CA GLY A 207 14.62 -24.68 5.81
C GLY A 207 15.85 -25.31 5.15
N PHE A 208 15.69 -26.53 4.62
CA PHE A 208 16.68 -27.22 3.80
C PHE A 208 15.98 -28.16 2.83
#